data_22e5c8e3c36385453fc301bafc58c583
#
_entry.id   22e5c8e3c36385453fc301bafc58c583
#
_cell.length_a   1.000
_cell.length_b   1.000
_cell.length_c   1.000
_cell.angle_alpha   90.00
_cell.angle_beta   90.00
_cell.angle_gamma   90.00
#
_symmetry.space_group_name_H-M   'P 1'
#
loop_
_entity.id
_entity.type
_entity.pdbx_description
1 polymer ?
#
loop_
_entity_poly.entity_id
_entity_poly.type
_entity_poly.pdbx_seq_one_letter_code
_entity_poly.pdbx_strand_id
1 'polypeptide(L)'
;MSNKIKVAMVSLGCSKNQVDAEQMMAKIADRGYAFVAEPGMADIVLVNTCGFIQSAKEEAIGWIMELIDLKNEGRIKRIIVTGCLSERYRDQFAEEFPEIDAVVGIAEYGKIADIVDGLVDFSKPAHEEGTPAVCYFGKKEEHSMEGKRIISTLPHYAYLRIADGCDNCCTYCAIPKIRGRYRSRRMEDIVEETRLLAQDGVKEIVIIAQDVSRYGLDLYNRLALPELLDKLCEIDGLKWIRMLYCYPERITDELIDCMKRQDKIVKYLDIPMQHCDDAILKRMNRKCTGDSLRELVAKLRREIPGITLRTTFITGFPGETEEQFNELGEFAEEMRFERMGCFASVSYTHLRAHETG
;
A
#
# COMPACT_ATOMS: atom_id res chain seq x y z
N MET A 1 -34.79 5.85 19.70
CA MET A 1 -33.73 5.88 18.69
C MET A 1 -32.93 4.61 18.85
N SER A 2 -32.93 3.70 17.89
CA SER A 2 -32.07 2.51 17.93
C SER A 2 -30.63 3.00 18.04
N ASN A 3 -29.91 2.58 19.07
CA ASN A 3 -28.52 2.93 19.28
C ASN A 3 -27.73 2.23 18.16
N LYS A 4 -27.31 2.96 17.14
CA LYS A 4 -26.52 2.38 16.03
C LYS A 4 -25.21 1.84 16.58
N ILE A 5 -24.85 0.62 16.20
CA ILE A 5 -23.56 0.03 16.51
C ILE A 5 -22.45 0.93 15.94
N LYS A 6 -21.49 1.23 16.78
CA LYS A 6 -20.36 2.12 16.46
C LYS A 6 -19.15 1.31 16.04
N VAL A 7 -18.54 1.72 14.96
CA VAL A 7 -17.33 1.09 14.40
C VAL A 7 -16.20 2.10 14.35
N ALA A 8 -14.98 1.69 14.70
CA ALA A 8 -13.78 2.47 14.46
C ALA A 8 -12.85 1.75 13.50
N MET A 9 -12.09 2.51 12.72
CA MET A 9 -11.07 2.01 11.82
C MET A 9 -9.71 2.60 12.19
N VAL A 10 -8.79 1.75 12.61
CA VAL A 10 -7.37 2.07 12.77
C VAL A 10 -6.66 1.65 11.49
N SER A 11 -6.21 2.59 10.68
CA SER A 11 -5.53 2.29 9.43
C SER A 11 -4.04 2.61 9.53
N LEU A 12 -3.22 1.58 9.50
CA LEU A 12 -1.77 1.65 9.62
C LEU A 12 -1.10 1.37 8.27
N GLY A 13 0.16 1.83 8.15
CA GLY A 13 1.02 1.50 7.01
C GLY A 13 0.93 2.48 5.84
N CYS A 14 0.78 1.97 4.63
CA CYS A 14 0.99 2.75 3.41
C CYS A 14 -0.32 3.25 2.77
N SER A 15 -0.19 4.11 1.74
CA SER A 15 -1.32 4.63 0.96
C SER A 15 -2.24 3.54 0.36
N LYS A 16 -1.71 2.32 0.06
CA LYS A 16 -2.55 1.21 -0.44
C LYS A 16 -3.46 0.68 0.67
N ASN A 17 -2.93 0.53 1.89
CA ASN A 17 -3.74 0.15 3.06
C ASN A 17 -4.80 1.20 3.38
N GLN A 18 -4.47 2.49 3.21
CA GLN A 18 -5.44 3.55 3.40
C GLN A 18 -6.62 3.44 2.41
N VAL A 19 -6.35 3.22 1.12
CA VAL A 19 -7.40 2.97 0.13
C VAL A 19 -8.23 1.74 0.48
N ASP A 20 -7.60 0.66 0.95
CA ASP A 20 -8.30 -0.54 1.41
C ASP A 20 -9.24 -0.22 2.59
N ALA A 21 -8.76 0.54 3.58
CA ALA A 21 -9.57 0.97 4.72
C ALA A 21 -10.77 1.83 4.30
N GLU A 22 -10.56 2.79 3.38
CA GLU A 22 -11.60 3.66 2.86
C GLU A 22 -12.70 2.87 2.12
N GLN A 23 -12.34 1.83 1.37
CA GLN A 23 -13.30 0.93 0.72
C GLN A 23 -14.05 0.06 1.75
N MET A 24 -13.36 -0.46 2.76
CA MET A 24 -14.00 -1.22 3.85
C MET A 24 -14.98 -0.34 4.64
N MET A 25 -14.58 0.89 4.98
CA MET A 25 -15.46 1.84 5.67
C MET A 25 -16.73 2.14 4.89
N ALA A 26 -16.63 2.34 3.57
CA ALA A 26 -17.81 2.58 2.73
C ALA A 26 -18.78 1.39 2.76
N LYS A 27 -18.30 0.15 2.65
CA LYS A 27 -19.12 -1.06 2.70
C LYS A 27 -19.82 -1.23 4.05
N ILE A 28 -19.12 -0.96 5.15
CA ILE A 28 -19.67 -1.04 6.51
C ILE A 28 -20.71 0.07 6.74
N ALA A 29 -20.43 1.30 6.27
CA ALA A 29 -21.38 2.43 6.36
C ALA A 29 -22.68 2.18 5.56
N ASP A 30 -22.59 1.56 4.39
CA ASP A 30 -23.75 1.19 3.55
C ASP A 30 -24.70 0.19 4.27
N ARG A 31 -24.22 -0.57 5.29
CA ARG A 31 -25.03 -1.42 6.17
C ARG A 31 -25.66 -0.65 7.34
N GLY A 32 -25.38 0.65 7.47
CA GLY A 32 -25.99 1.50 8.49
C GLY A 32 -25.20 1.64 9.79
N TYR A 33 -24.00 1.08 9.88
CA TYR A 33 -23.09 1.27 11.02
C TYR A 33 -22.61 2.74 11.09
N ALA A 34 -22.36 3.20 12.33
CA ALA A 34 -21.87 4.56 12.56
C ALA A 34 -20.35 4.53 12.83
N PHE A 35 -19.57 5.32 12.08
CA PHE A 35 -18.15 5.46 12.35
C PHE A 35 -17.87 6.49 13.45
N VAL A 36 -16.93 6.15 14.33
CA VAL A 36 -16.36 7.02 15.37
C VAL A 36 -14.84 7.08 15.17
N ALA A 37 -14.25 8.23 15.50
CA ALA A 37 -12.81 8.43 15.36
C ALA A 37 -12.00 7.76 16.49
N GLU A 38 -12.54 7.74 17.70
CA GLU A 38 -11.89 7.23 18.91
C GLU A 38 -12.21 5.74 19.09
N PRO A 39 -11.21 4.83 19.02
CA PRO A 39 -11.43 3.40 19.16
C PRO A 39 -12.15 3.01 20.45
N GLY A 40 -11.79 3.64 21.58
CA GLY A 40 -12.41 3.37 22.89
C GLY A 40 -13.88 3.78 23.02
N MET A 41 -14.46 4.40 21.99
CA MET A 41 -15.88 4.77 21.91
C MET A 41 -16.68 3.88 20.94
N ALA A 42 -16.01 2.93 20.30
CA ALA A 42 -16.61 1.99 19.35
C ALA A 42 -17.11 0.71 20.04
N ASP A 43 -18.07 0.04 19.43
CA ASP A 43 -18.44 -1.33 19.80
C ASP A 43 -17.51 -2.33 19.10
N ILE A 44 -17.14 -2.06 17.85
CA ILE A 44 -16.27 -2.90 17.01
C ILE A 44 -15.11 -2.04 16.49
N VAL A 45 -13.89 -2.54 16.62
CA VAL A 45 -12.70 -1.88 16.07
C VAL A 45 -12.05 -2.76 15.01
N LEU A 46 -11.86 -2.18 13.82
CA LEU A 46 -11.05 -2.79 12.76
C LEU A 46 -9.65 -2.20 12.77
N VAL A 47 -8.63 -3.06 12.71
CA VAL A 47 -7.22 -2.65 12.54
C VAL A 47 -6.71 -3.13 11.20
N ASN A 48 -6.45 -2.20 10.30
CA ASN A 48 -5.84 -2.49 9.00
C ASN A 48 -4.32 -2.33 9.11
N THR A 49 -3.60 -3.46 9.13
CA THR A 49 -2.21 -3.59 9.56
C THR A 49 -1.23 -3.57 8.40
N CYS A 50 0.01 -3.13 8.67
CA CYS A 50 1.13 -3.25 7.77
C CYS A 50 2.04 -4.43 8.18
N GLY A 51 2.40 -5.27 7.21
CA GLY A 51 3.29 -6.43 7.43
C GLY A 51 4.61 -6.35 6.65
N PHE A 52 5.01 -5.15 6.17
CA PHE A 52 6.14 -5.01 5.25
C PHE A 52 7.48 -4.81 5.95
N ILE A 53 7.61 -3.82 6.82
CA ILE A 53 8.85 -3.52 7.57
C ILE A 53 8.64 -3.80 9.07
N GLN A 54 9.76 -4.00 9.79
CA GLN A 54 9.71 -4.40 11.20
C GLN A 54 9.01 -3.36 12.08
N SER A 55 9.38 -2.09 11.96
CA SER A 55 8.77 -1.02 12.75
C SER A 55 7.24 -0.91 12.54
N ALA A 56 6.75 -1.16 11.32
CA ALA A 56 5.32 -1.16 11.05
C ALA A 56 4.59 -2.40 11.63
N LYS A 57 5.29 -3.53 11.77
CA LYS A 57 4.74 -4.70 12.48
C LYS A 57 4.65 -4.43 13.99
N GLU A 58 5.70 -3.84 14.56
CA GLU A 58 5.74 -3.45 15.98
C GLU A 58 4.64 -2.44 16.30
N GLU A 59 4.45 -1.45 15.45
CA GLU A 59 3.34 -0.49 15.56
C GLU A 59 1.97 -1.21 15.53
N ALA A 60 1.79 -2.13 14.57
CA ALA A 60 0.54 -2.87 14.45
C ALA A 60 0.26 -3.76 15.68
N ILE A 61 1.27 -4.45 16.18
CA ILE A 61 1.17 -5.27 17.39
C ILE A 61 0.86 -4.39 18.61
N GLY A 62 1.53 -3.23 18.74
CA GLY A 62 1.26 -2.28 19.81
C GLY A 62 -0.20 -1.82 19.83
N TRP A 63 -0.76 -1.46 18.69
CA TRP A 63 -2.18 -1.11 18.57
C TRP A 63 -3.11 -2.27 18.94
N ILE A 64 -2.79 -3.51 18.52
CA ILE A 64 -3.59 -4.68 18.84
C ILE A 64 -3.60 -4.92 20.34
N MET A 65 -2.46 -4.82 21.02
CA MET A 65 -2.38 -4.97 22.48
C MET A 65 -3.18 -3.90 23.20
N GLU A 66 -3.11 -2.64 22.79
CA GLU A 66 -3.93 -1.57 23.35
C GLU A 66 -5.43 -1.85 23.19
N LEU A 67 -5.85 -2.37 22.04
CA LEU A 67 -7.26 -2.73 21.83
C LEU A 67 -7.70 -3.94 22.64
N ILE A 68 -6.82 -4.91 22.88
CA ILE A 68 -7.07 -6.03 23.78
C ILE A 68 -7.31 -5.51 25.20
N ASP A 69 -6.50 -4.55 25.67
CA ASP A 69 -6.71 -3.93 26.98
C ASP A 69 -8.06 -3.21 27.04
N LEU A 70 -8.42 -2.41 26.02
CA LEU A 70 -9.74 -1.76 25.93
C LEU A 70 -10.90 -2.77 25.92
N LYS A 71 -10.72 -3.93 25.30
CA LYS A 71 -11.72 -5.01 25.29
C LYS A 71 -11.86 -5.65 26.69
N ASN A 72 -10.75 -5.90 27.37
CA ASN A 72 -10.73 -6.42 28.74
C ASN A 72 -11.37 -5.45 29.74
N GLU A 73 -11.22 -4.14 29.53
CA GLU A 73 -11.91 -3.09 30.29
C GLU A 73 -13.41 -2.97 29.94
N GLY A 74 -13.90 -3.70 28.94
CA GLY A 74 -15.30 -3.65 28.50
C GLY A 74 -15.67 -2.39 27.69
N ARG A 75 -14.71 -1.60 27.27
CA ARG A 75 -14.90 -0.36 26.48
C ARG A 75 -15.24 -0.65 25.03
N ILE A 76 -14.64 -1.69 24.46
CA ILE A 76 -14.96 -2.20 23.12
C ILE A 76 -15.40 -3.67 23.23
N LYS A 77 -16.11 -4.18 22.24
CA LYS A 77 -16.68 -5.53 22.28
C LYS A 77 -16.05 -6.49 21.30
N ARG A 78 -15.58 -5.98 20.14
CA ARG A 78 -14.99 -6.80 19.09
C ARG A 78 -13.77 -6.15 18.48
N ILE A 79 -12.77 -6.98 18.15
CA ILE A 79 -11.56 -6.60 17.44
C ILE A 79 -11.47 -7.43 16.17
N ILE A 80 -11.39 -6.76 15.02
CA ILE A 80 -11.16 -7.38 13.71
C ILE A 80 -9.80 -6.91 13.21
N VAL A 81 -8.90 -7.84 12.95
CA VAL A 81 -7.58 -7.51 12.39
C VAL A 81 -7.53 -7.88 10.92
N THR A 82 -7.03 -6.97 10.10
CA THR A 82 -6.90 -7.14 8.66
C THR A 82 -5.61 -6.50 8.14
N GLY A 83 -5.35 -6.58 6.86
CA GLY A 83 -4.21 -5.93 6.21
C GLY A 83 -3.07 -6.87 5.85
N CYS A 84 -1.90 -6.27 5.60
CA CYS A 84 -0.74 -7.01 5.13
C CYS A 84 -0.14 -7.93 6.20
N LEU A 85 -0.27 -7.59 7.49
CA LEU A 85 0.26 -8.42 8.57
C LEU A 85 -0.58 -9.69 8.72
N SER A 86 -1.91 -9.55 8.81
CA SER A 86 -2.82 -10.69 8.90
C SER A 86 -2.71 -11.60 7.67
N GLU A 87 -2.59 -11.03 6.46
CA GLU A 87 -2.41 -11.81 5.23
C GLU A 87 -1.08 -12.58 5.21
N ARG A 88 -0.02 -12.03 5.81
CA ARG A 88 1.31 -12.63 5.84
C ARG A 88 1.41 -13.81 6.79
N TYR A 89 0.79 -13.71 7.96
CA TYR A 89 0.95 -14.67 9.06
C TYR A 89 -0.29 -15.56 9.31
N ARG A 90 -1.45 -15.18 8.75
CA ARG A 90 -2.70 -15.98 8.72
C ARG A 90 -3.02 -16.68 10.05
N ASP A 91 -3.12 -18.02 10.01
CA ASP A 91 -3.55 -18.83 11.15
C ASP A 91 -2.61 -18.69 12.35
N GLN A 92 -1.29 -18.59 12.12
CA GLN A 92 -0.31 -18.33 13.19
C GLN A 92 -0.64 -17.05 13.95
N PHE A 93 -1.07 -16.00 13.26
CA PHE A 93 -1.46 -14.74 13.89
C PHE A 93 -2.70 -14.88 14.76
N ALA A 94 -3.69 -15.67 14.33
CA ALA A 94 -4.89 -15.96 15.09
C ALA A 94 -4.60 -16.81 16.33
N GLU A 95 -3.64 -17.71 16.27
CA GLU A 95 -3.19 -18.54 17.39
C GLU A 95 -2.46 -17.73 18.47
N GLU A 96 -1.65 -16.73 18.03
CA GLU A 96 -0.87 -15.88 18.95
C GLU A 96 -1.74 -14.84 19.67
N PHE A 97 -2.89 -14.45 19.11
CA PHE A 97 -3.79 -13.43 19.66
C PHE A 97 -5.24 -13.94 19.77
N PRO A 98 -5.50 -14.88 20.69
CA PRO A 98 -6.84 -15.47 20.85
C PRO A 98 -7.91 -14.47 21.34
N GLU A 99 -7.54 -13.29 21.81
CA GLU A 99 -8.47 -12.22 22.21
C GLU A 99 -9.08 -11.48 21.02
N ILE A 100 -8.51 -11.61 19.83
CA ILE A 100 -9.04 -11.05 18.58
C ILE A 100 -10.26 -11.88 18.17
N ASP A 101 -11.33 -11.22 17.69
CA ASP A 101 -12.56 -11.89 17.31
C ASP A 101 -12.51 -12.41 15.86
N ALA A 102 -11.85 -11.69 14.94
CA ALA A 102 -11.67 -12.12 13.56
C ALA A 102 -10.36 -11.65 12.94
N VAL A 103 -9.76 -12.51 12.11
CA VAL A 103 -8.60 -12.19 11.27
C VAL A 103 -9.02 -12.28 9.80
N VAL A 104 -8.88 -11.17 9.06
CA VAL A 104 -9.43 -11.03 7.71
C VAL A 104 -8.31 -10.78 6.71
N GLY A 105 -8.17 -11.65 5.73
CA GLY A 105 -7.23 -11.50 4.62
C GLY A 105 -7.69 -10.47 3.58
N ILE A 106 -6.76 -10.01 2.76
CA ILE A 106 -6.98 -8.97 1.74
C ILE A 106 -8.08 -9.37 0.74
N ALA A 107 -8.16 -10.65 0.37
CA ALA A 107 -9.17 -11.15 -0.55
C ALA A 107 -10.61 -11.00 -0.06
N GLU A 108 -10.82 -10.93 1.26
CA GLU A 108 -12.14 -10.91 1.88
C GLU A 108 -12.68 -9.51 2.17
N TYR A 109 -11.99 -8.43 1.78
CA TYR A 109 -12.45 -7.05 1.94
C TYR A 109 -13.80 -6.79 1.28
N GLY A 110 -14.13 -7.56 0.23
CA GLY A 110 -15.45 -7.54 -0.39
C GLY A 110 -16.58 -7.92 0.56
N LYS A 111 -16.30 -8.81 1.52
CA LYS A 111 -17.26 -9.38 2.48
C LYS A 111 -17.15 -8.77 3.88
N ILE A 112 -16.37 -7.71 4.05
CA ILE A 112 -16.09 -7.15 5.38
C ILE A 112 -17.36 -6.75 6.14
N ALA A 113 -18.37 -6.26 5.44
CA ALA A 113 -19.65 -5.89 6.05
C ALA A 113 -20.40 -7.12 6.56
N ASP A 114 -20.39 -8.23 5.82
CA ASP A 114 -21.01 -9.50 6.24
C ASP A 114 -20.28 -10.11 7.45
N ILE A 115 -18.95 -9.96 7.50
CA ILE A 115 -18.12 -10.37 8.64
C ILE A 115 -18.49 -9.56 9.89
N VAL A 116 -18.64 -8.24 9.75
CA VAL A 116 -19.09 -7.36 10.83
C VAL A 116 -20.49 -7.75 11.29
N ASP A 117 -21.44 -7.98 10.36
CA ASP A 117 -22.80 -8.43 10.68
C ASP A 117 -22.80 -9.73 11.49
N GLY A 118 -21.87 -10.64 11.22
CA GLY A 118 -21.71 -11.89 11.97
C GLY A 118 -21.21 -11.72 13.42
N LEU A 119 -20.63 -10.57 13.75
CA LEU A 119 -20.00 -10.29 15.05
C LEU A 119 -20.82 -9.35 15.96
N VAL A 120 -21.99 -8.90 15.53
CA VAL A 120 -22.81 -7.92 16.29
C VAL A 120 -23.66 -8.52 17.41
N ASP A 121 -23.77 -9.84 17.50
CA ASP A 121 -24.41 -10.49 18.65
C ASP A 121 -23.44 -10.52 19.84
N PHE A 122 -23.40 -9.43 20.58
CA PHE A 122 -22.50 -9.27 21.73
C PHE A 122 -22.90 -10.11 22.95
N SER A 123 -24.03 -10.82 22.90
CA SER A 123 -24.45 -11.76 23.96
C SER A 123 -23.68 -13.06 23.89
N LYS A 124 -23.01 -13.34 22.79
CA LYS A 124 -22.21 -14.55 22.55
C LYS A 124 -20.75 -14.19 22.31
N PRO A 125 -19.79 -15.05 22.68
CA PRO A 125 -18.42 -14.90 22.22
C PRO A 125 -18.35 -15.03 20.69
N ALA A 126 -17.33 -14.42 20.05
CA ALA A 126 -17.13 -14.53 18.60
C ALA A 126 -16.67 -15.94 18.20
N HIS A 127 -15.94 -16.61 19.09
CA HIS A 127 -15.48 -18.00 18.99
C HIS A 127 -15.43 -18.62 20.39
N GLU A 128 -15.25 -19.94 20.48
CA GLU A 128 -15.16 -20.65 21.75
C GLU A 128 -13.92 -20.21 22.55
N GLU A 129 -14.05 -20.08 23.87
CA GLU A 129 -12.95 -19.68 24.74
C GLU A 129 -11.76 -20.67 24.59
N GLY A 130 -10.56 -20.15 24.43
CA GLY A 130 -9.35 -20.95 24.22
C GLY A 130 -9.15 -21.47 22.80
N THR A 131 -10.02 -21.08 21.84
CA THR A 131 -9.78 -21.34 20.42
C THR A 131 -9.19 -20.11 19.72
N PRO A 132 -8.47 -20.27 18.58
CA PRO A 132 -8.00 -19.15 17.78
C PRO A 132 -9.14 -18.28 17.23
N ALA A 133 -8.85 -17.03 16.93
CA ALA A 133 -9.75 -16.11 16.24
C ALA A 133 -10.31 -16.71 14.94
N VAL A 134 -11.53 -16.32 14.55
CA VAL A 134 -12.13 -16.77 13.29
C VAL A 134 -11.36 -16.18 12.11
N CYS A 135 -10.87 -17.04 11.21
CA CYS A 135 -10.06 -16.67 10.06
C CYS A 135 -10.88 -16.64 8.78
N TYR A 136 -10.76 -15.54 8.04
CA TYR A 136 -11.38 -15.34 6.73
C TYR A 136 -10.30 -15.07 5.69
N PHE A 137 -9.95 -16.08 4.88
CA PHE A 137 -8.94 -15.97 3.84
C PHE A 137 -9.46 -16.53 2.52
N GLY A 138 -9.33 -15.75 1.46
CA GLY A 138 -9.67 -16.12 0.08
C GLY A 138 -8.46 -16.18 -0.82
N LYS A 139 -8.70 -16.29 -2.12
CA LYS A 139 -7.68 -16.20 -3.15
C LYS A 139 -7.39 -14.73 -3.45
N LYS A 140 -6.12 -14.34 -3.47
CA LYS A 140 -5.68 -12.95 -3.64
C LYS A 140 -6.15 -12.33 -4.96
N GLU A 141 -6.33 -13.17 -5.97
CA GLU A 141 -6.83 -12.79 -7.29
C GLU A 141 -8.30 -12.33 -7.27
N GLU A 142 -9.05 -12.73 -6.24
CA GLU A 142 -10.46 -12.37 -6.06
C GLU A 142 -10.64 -11.01 -5.36
N HIS A 143 -9.54 -10.39 -4.87
CA HIS A 143 -9.61 -9.06 -4.27
C HIS A 143 -10.09 -8.02 -5.28
N SER A 144 -11.27 -7.44 -5.03
CA SER A 144 -11.80 -6.34 -5.83
C SER A 144 -11.13 -5.03 -5.43
N MET A 145 -10.60 -4.34 -6.40
CA MET A 145 -10.03 -3.00 -6.22
C MET A 145 -11.07 -1.89 -6.44
N GLU A 146 -12.28 -2.26 -6.86
CA GLU A 146 -13.36 -1.33 -7.22
C GLU A 146 -14.33 -1.11 -6.06
N GLY A 147 -15.06 0.00 -6.12
CA GLY A 147 -16.14 0.32 -5.21
C GLY A 147 -16.04 1.73 -4.59
N LYS A 148 -17.10 2.12 -3.89
CA LYS A 148 -17.16 3.38 -3.17
C LYS A 148 -16.11 3.46 -2.07
N ARG A 149 -15.72 4.68 -1.73
CA ARG A 149 -14.75 4.97 -0.67
C ARG A 149 -15.25 6.10 0.24
N ILE A 150 -14.93 6.01 1.52
CA ILE A 150 -15.01 7.15 2.44
C ILE A 150 -13.60 7.71 2.55
N ILE A 151 -13.36 8.84 1.90
CA ILE A 151 -12.04 9.46 1.83
C ILE A 151 -11.58 9.89 3.23
N SER A 152 -10.42 9.42 3.64
CA SER A 152 -9.81 9.69 4.95
C SER A 152 -8.61 10.63 4.88
N THR A 153 -8.20 11.03 3.68
CA THR A 153 -7.21 12.08 3.47
C THR A 153 -7.79 13.47 3.72
N LEU A 154 -6.92 14.49 3.76
CA LEU A 154 -7.38 15.88 3.72
C LEU A 154 -8.19 16.12 2.44
N PRO A 155 -9.23 16.98 2.45
CA PRO A 155 -10.21 17.06 1.35
C PRO A 155 -9.66 17.52 0.00
N HIS A 156 -8.43 18.06 -0.02
CA HIS A 156 -7.82 18.56 -1.25
C HIS A 156 -7.06 17.48 -2.05
N TYR A 157 -6.78 16.29 -1.48
CA TYR A 157 -6.10 15.23 -2.21
C TYR A 157 -6.67 13.85 -1.90
N ALA A 158 -6.50 12.92 -2.84
CA ALA A 158 -6.83 11.52 -2.63
C ALA A 158 -5.81 10.60 -3.29
N TYR A 159 -5.58 9.44 -2.68
CA TYR A 159 -4.83 8.36 -3.34
C TYR A 159 -5.71 7.68 -4.39
N LEU A 160 -5.14 7.40 -5.55
CA LEU A 160 -5.78 6.67 -6.64
C LEU A 160 -4.99 5.41 -6.93
N ARG A 161 -5.49 4.27 -6.47
CA ARG A 161 -4.89 2.98 -6.75
C ARG A 161 -5.23 2.54 -8.18
N ILE A 162 -4.21 2.35 -9.03
CA ILE A 162 -4.38 1.94 -10.42
C ILE A 162 -4.07 0.46 -10.67
N ALA A 163 -3.37 -0.17 -9.73
CA ALA A 163 -3.06 -1.61 -9.75
C ALA A 163 -2.74 -2.11 -8.35
N ASP A 164 -2.76 -3.43 -8.15
CA ASP A 164 -2.32 -4.10 -6.93
C ASP A 164 -1.47 -5.34 -7.25
N GLY A 165 -0.66 -5.79 -6.27
CA GLY A 165 0.29 -6.87 -6.44
C GLY A 165 1.57 -6.45 -7.18
N CYS A 166 2.54 -7.38 -7.30
CA CYS A 166 3.81 -7.09 -7.95
C CYS A 166 4.50 -8.36 -8.47
N ASP A 167 5.04 -8.29 -9.69
CA ASP A 167 5.78 -9.39 -10.34
C ASP A 167 7.30 -9.11 -10.41
N ASN A 168 7.80 -8.03 -9.81
CA ASN A 168 9.23 -7.70 -9.88
C ASN A 168 10.11 -8.67 -9.07
N CYS A 169 9.52 -9.34 -8.07
CA CYS A 169 10.18 -10.38 -7.27
C CYS A 169 11.55 -9.96 -6.70
N CYS A 170 11.67 -8.71 -6.24
CA CYS A 170 12.86 -8.25 -5.55
C CYS A 170 13.11 -9.12 -4.31
N THR A 171 14.36 -9.54 -4.08
CA THR A 171 14.70 -10.56 -3.07
C THR A 171 14.44 -10.14 -1.62
N TYR A 172 14.36 -8.85 -1.36
CA TYR A 172 14.04 -8.25 -0.05
C TYR A 172 12.54 -8.00 0.16
N CYS A 173 11.67 -8.31 -0.83
CA CYS A 173 10.30 -7.84 -0.83
C CYS A 173 9.29 -8.97 -0.65
N ALA A 174 8.41 -8.83 0.35
CA ALA A 174 7.36 -9.80 0.63
C ALA A 174 6.04 -9.53 -0.13
N ILE A 175 5.94 -8.46 -0.92
CA ILE A 175 4.70 -8.05 -1.58
C ILE A 175 4.11 -9.14 -2.49
N PRO A 176 4.87 -9.85 -3.33
CA PRO A 176 4.29 -10.94 -4.15
C PRO A 176 3.59 -12.02 -3.31
N LYS A 177 4.14 -12.31 -2.12
CA LYS A 177 3.53 -13.26 -1.17
C LYS A 177 2.29 -12.70 -0.49
N ILE A 178 2.26 -11.39 -0.21
CA ILE A 178 1.17 -10.72 0.53
C ILE A 178 0.01 -10.35 -0.41
N ARG A 179 0.30 -9.62 -1.51
CA ARG A 179 -0.72 -9.05 -2.40
C ARG A 179 -0.87 -9.78 -3.73
N GLY A 180 -0.05 -10.82 -3.96
CA GLY A 180 -0.11 -11.63 -5.16
C GLY A 180 0.51 -10.99 -6.38
N ARG A 181 0.14 -11.51 -7.56
CA ARG A 181 0.62 -11.04 -8.85
C ARG A 181 0.08 -9.65 -9.18
N TYR A 182 0.79 -8.95 -10.06
CA TYR A 182 0.39 -7.63 -10.53
C TYR A 182 -0.92 -7.69 -11.32
N ARG A 183 -1.86 -6.82 -10.98
CA ARG A 183 -3.17 -6.70 -11.61
C ARG A 183 -3.52 -5.23 -11.79
N SER A 184 -3.63 -4.78 -13.05
CA SER A 184 -4.10 -3.45 -13.38
C SER A 184 -5.63 -3.35 -13.22
N ARG A 185 -6.10 -2.18 -12.81
CA ARG A 185 -7.51 -1.80 -12.92
C ARG A 185 -7.82 -1.34 -14.35
N ARG A 186 -9.06 -1.47 -14.77
CA ARG A 186 -9.50 -0.96 -16.08
C ARG A 186 -9.39 0.57 -16.09
N MET A 187 -8.98 1.10 -17.22
CA MET A 187 -8.76 2.53 -17.40
C MET A 187 -10.06 3.34 -17.19
N GLU A 188 -11.17 2.81 -17.67
CA GLU A 188 -12.50 3.42 -17.55
C GLU A 188 -12.90 3.58 -16.08
N ASP A 189 -12.68 2.55 -15.26
CA ASP A 189 -13.04 2.55 -13.84
C ASP A 189 -12.20 3.56 -13.05
N ILE A 190 -10.90 3.67 -13.39
CA ILE A 190 -9.98 4.65 -12.79
C ILE A 190 -10.40 6.08 -13.15
N VAL A 191 -10.74 6.32 -14.43
CA VAL A 191 -11.18 7.63 -14.90
C VAL A 191 -12.49 8.04 -14.23
N GLU A 192 -13.44 7.11 -14.09
CA GLU A 192 -14.74 7.39 -13.45
C GLU A 192 -14.57 7.68 -11.95
N GLU A 193 -13.78 6.87 -11.22
CA GLU A 193 -13.47 7.17 -9.82
C GLU A 193 -12.85 8.56 -9.67
N THR A 194 -11.94 8.91 -10.58
CA THR A 194 -11.25 10.21 -10.53
C THR A 194 -12.23 11.38 -10.81
N ARG A 195 -13.21 11.21 -11.69
CA ARG A 195 -14.27 12.22 -11.93
C ARG A 195 -15.09 12.44 -10.65
N LEU A 196 -15.49 11.37 -9.99
CA LEU A 196 -16.25 11.46 -8.75
C LEU A 196 -15.43 12.20 -7.66
N LEU A 197 -14.17 11.85 -7.49
CA LEU A 197 -13.27 12.53 -6.55
C LEU A 197 -13.12 14.02 -6.87
N ALA A 198 -12.98 14.38 -8.14
CA ALA A 198 -12.88 15.78 -8.57
C ALA A 198 -14.21 16.56 -8.33
N GLN A 199 -15.36 15.93 -8.55
CA GLN A 199 -16.68 16.49 -8.22
C GLN A 199 -16.87 16.72 -6.73
N ASP A 200 -16.34 15.82 -5.89
CA ASP A 200 -16.33 15.96 -4.43
C ASP A 200 -15.30 17.01 -3.92
N GLY A 201 -14.58 17.66 -4.83
CA GLY A 201 -13.70 18.79 -4.52
C GLY A 201 -12.23 18.47 -4.41
N VAL A 202 -11.81 17.23 -4.61
CA VAL A 202 -10.39 16.82 -4.64
C VAL A 202 -9.65 17.58 -5.75
N LYS A 203 -8.46 18.12 -5.43
CA LYS A 203 -7.62 18.92 -6.33
C LYS A 203 -6.37 18.20 -6.77
N GLU A 204 -5.86 17.29 -5.96
CA GLU A 204 -4.68 16.48 -6.28
C GLU A 204 -5.01 14.99 -6.21
N ILE A 205 -4.66 14.27 -7.26
CA ILE A 205 -4.67 12.81 -7.30
C ILE A 205 -3.25 12.30 -7.16
N VAL A 206 -3.03 11.43 -6.17
CA VAL A 206 -1.75 10.74 -5.97
C VAL A 206 -1.91 9.30 -6.46
N ILE A 207 -1.37 9.02 -7.63
CA ILE A 207 -1.43 7.69 -8.27
C ILE A 207 -0.50 6.73 -7.55
N ILE A 208 -1.03 5.58 -7.16
CA ILE A 208 -0.33 4.54 -6.42
C ILE A 208 -0.56 3.15 -7.00
N ALA A 209 0.49 2.33 -6.91
CA ALA A 209 0.53 0.88 -7.07
C ALA A 209 1.78 0.38 -6.33
N GLN A 210 2.13 -0.88 -6.42
CA GLN A 210 3.47 -1.34 -6.04
C GLN A 210 4.52 -0.98 -7.10
N ASP A 211 4.08 -0.83 -8.33
CA ASP A 211 4.86 -0.35 -9.47
C ASP A 211 3.91 0.36 -10.44
N VAL A 212 3.83 1.68 -10.35
CA VAL A 212 2.94 2.50 -11.18
C VAL A 212 3.35 2.45 -12.66
N SER A 213 4.65 2.40 -12.92
CA SER A 213 5.21 2.40 -14.29
C SER A 213 4.86 1.14 -15.09
N ARG A 214 4.40 0.05 -14.43
CA ARG A 214 3.99 -1.20 -15.08
C ARG A 214 2.53 -1.20 -15.57
N TYR A 215 1.76 -0.18 -15.28
CA TYR A 215 0.33 -0.14 -15.55
C TYR A 215 -0.03 -0.53 -16.99
N GLY A 216 -1.00 -1.43 -17.11
CA GLY A 216 -1.56 -1.88 -18.38
C GLY A 216 -0.84 -3.04 -19.06
N LEU A 217 0.38 -3.41 -18.61
CA LEU A 217 1.14 -4.46 -19.26
C LEU A 217 0.42 -5.83 -19.20
N ASP A 218 -0.24 -6.13 -18.09
CA ASP A 218 -1.03 -7.35 -17.90
C ASP A 218 -2.40 -7.32 -18.59
N LEU A 219 -3.01 -6.13 -18.65
CA LEU A 219 -4.40 -5.97 -19.13
C LEU A 219 -4.47 -5.59 -20.61
N TYR A 220 -3.53 -4.76 -21.10
CA TYR A 220 -3.54 -4.21 -22.46
C TYR A 220 -2.33 -4.67 -23.30
N ASN A 221 -1.47 -5.55 -22.76
CA ASN A 221 -0.22 -6.01 -23.39
C ASN A 221 0.74 -4.87 -23.79
N ARG A 222 0.68 -3.73 -23.09
CA ARG A 222 1.55 -2.56 -23.27
C ARG A 222 1.60 -1.71 -22.00
N LEU A 223 2.63 -0.89 -21.87
CA LEU A 223 2.69 0.12 -20.82
C LEU A 223 1.70 1.25 -21.15
N ALA A 224 0.60 1.30 -20.43
CA ALA A 224 -0.52 2.19 -20.72
C ALA A 224 -0.62 3.40 -19.76
N LEU A 225 0.41 3.62 -18.91
CA LEU A 225 0.41 4.73 -17.96
C LEU A 225 0.32 6.10 -18.66
N PRO A 226 1.06 6.41 -19.75
CA PRO A 226 0.93 7.69 -20.41
C PRO A 226 -0.49 7.97 -20.94
N GLU A 227 -1.16 6.97 -21.52
CA GLU A 227 -2.54 7.11 -21.98
C GLU A 227 -3.51 7.36 -20.82
N LEU A 228 -3.35 6.64 -19.70
CA LEU A 228 -4.15 6.89 -18.51
C LEU A 228 -3.96 8.32 -18.00
N LEU A 229 -2.72 8.78 -17.91
CA LEU A 229 -2.41 10.15 -17.46
C LEU A 229 -3.05 11.21 -18.36
N ASP A 230 -3.02 11.03 -19.69
CA ASP A 230 -3.68 11.94 -20.63
C ASP A 230 -5.17 12.06 -20.32
N LYS A 231 -5.86 10.92 -20.16
CA LYS A 231 -7.31 10.91 -19.81
C LYS A 231 -7.61 11.53 -18.44
N LEU A 232 -6.74 11.33 -17.46
CA LEU A 232 -6.89 11.97 -16.15
C LEU A 232 -6.67 13.49 -16.22
N CYS A 233 -5.78 13.95 -17.07
CA CYS A 233 -5.53 15.38 -17.30
C CYS A 233 -6.75 16.11 -17.94
N GLU A 234 -7.61 15.40 -18.66
CA GLU A 234 -8.84 15.95 -19.24
C GLU A 234 -9.93 16.21 -18.18
N ILE A 235 -9.82 15.66 -16.97
CA ILE A 235 -10.85 15.79 -15.94
C ILE A 235 -10.82 17.20 -15.36
N ASP A 236 -11.97 17.89 -15.45
CA ASP A 236 -12.17 19.19 -14.85
C ASP A 236 -12.12 19.12 -13.31
N GLY A 237 -11.66 20.22 -12.70
CA GLY A 237 -11.59 20.33 -11.25
C GLY A 237 -10.28 19.82 -10.64
N LEU A 238 -9.55 18.91 -11.30
CA LEU A 238 -8.20 18.51 -10.90
C LEU A 238 -7.17 19.59 -11.26
N LYS A 239 -6.22 19.80 -10.34
CA LYS A 239 -5.08 20.67 -10.54
C LYS A 239 -3.77 19.91 -10.67
N TRP A 240 -3.61 18.81 -9.91
CA TRP A 240 -2.36 18.08 -9.83
C TRP A 240 -2.57 16.58 -9.88
N ILE A 241 -1.68 15.92 -10.60
CA ILE A 241 -1.57 14.46 -10.69
C ILE A 241 -0.12 14.10 -10.33
N ARG A 242 0.06 13.35 -9.26
CA ARG A 242 1.35 12.90 -8.75
C ARG A 242 1.48 11.39 -8.89
N MET A 243 2.66 10.91 -9.26
CA MET A 243 2.97 9.48 -9.34
C MET A 243 3.96 9.10 -8.24
N LEU A 244 3.69 7.98 -7.55
CA LEU A 244 4.61 7.35 -6.60
C LEU A 244 4.98 5.95 -7.07
N TYR A 245 6.17 5.48 -6.64
CA TYR A 245 6.62 4.09 -6.86
C TYR A 245 6.81 3.72 -8.33
N CYS A 246 7.59 4.50 -9.07
CA CYS A 246 7.99 4.19 -10.44
C CYS A 246 9.25 3.33 -10.47
N TYR A 247 9.25 2.30 -11.29
CA TYR A 247 10.41 1.43 -11.46
C TYR A 247 11.35 2.01 -12.54
N PRO A 248 12.68 2.15 -12.29
CA PRO A 248 13.58 2.84 -13.20
C PRO A 248 13.51 2.35 -14.65
N GLU A 249 13.50 1.02 -14.83
CA GLU A 249 13.55 0.37 -16.14
C GLU A 249 12.27 0.53 -16.98
N ARG A 250 11.22 1.12 -16.41
CA ARG A 250 9.93 1.35 -17.08
C ARG A 250 9.57 2.83 -17.24
N ILE A 251 10.52 3.70 -16.97
CA ILE A 251 10.38 5.13 -17.28
C ILE A 251 10.72 5.32 -18.74
N THR A 252 9.71 5.23 -19.59
CA THR A 252 9.86 5.30 -21.06
C THR A 252 9.86 6.74 -21.56
N ASP A 253 10.28 6.93 -22.83
CA ASP A 253 10.24 8.24 -23.47
C ASP A 253 8.82 8.77 -23.58
N GLU A 254 7.83 7.90 -23.83
CA GLU A 254 6.42 8.28 -23.90
C GLU A 254 5.91 8.82 -22.55
N LEU A 255 6.39 8.25 -21.41
CA LEU A 255 6.06 8.77 -20.10
C LEU A 255 6.70 10.13 -19.86
N ILE A 256 7.97 10.30 -20.22
CA ILE A 256 8.68 11.57 -20.12
C ILE A 256 7.98 12.64 -20.96
N ASP A 257 7.63 12.33 -22.22
CA ASP A 257 6.93 13.25 -23.12
C ASP A 257 5.51 13.59 -22.60
N CYS A 258 4.81 12.62 -22.00
CA CYS A 258 3.55 12.88 -21.33
C CYS A 258 3.73 13.89 -20.18
N MET A 259 4.73 13.73 -19.33
CA MET A 259 5.02 14.65 -18.23
C MET A 259 5.44 16.05 -18.71
N LYS A 260 6.07 16.15 -19.87
CA LYS A 260 6.46 17.44 -20.47
C LYS A 260 5.28 18.24 -21.00
N ARG A 261 4.33 17.56 -21.67
CA ARG A 261 3.21 18.22 -22.36
C ARG A 261 2.00 18.50 -21.44
N GLN A 262 1.91 17.81 -20.29
CA GLN A 262 0.74 17.88 -19.41
C GLN A 262 1.05 18.72 -18.17
N ASP A 263 0.44 19.91 -18.09
CA ASP A 263 0.68 20.84 -16.97
C ASP A 263 0.13 20.37 -15.64
N LYS A 264 -0.89 19.50 -15.65
CA LYS A 264 -1.46 18.93 -14.42
C LYS A 264 -0.55 17.88 -13.78
N ILE A 265 0.37 17.26 -14.54
CA ILE A 265 1.31 16.29 -14.00
C ILE A 265 2.42 17.04 -13.28
N VAL A 266 2.52 16.83 -11.96
CA VAL A 266 3.57 17.48 -11.17
C VAL A 266 4.95 16.97 -11.60
N LYS A 267 5.91 17.88 -11.72
CA LYS A 267 7.31 17.55 -12.04
C LYS A 267 8.00 16.88 -10.86
N TYR A 268 7.56 15.68 -10.55
CA TYR A 268 8.01 14.86 -9.43
C TYR A 268 7.95 13.38 -9.81
N LEU A 269 9.01 12.64 -9.54
CA LEU A 269 9.03 11.18 -9.63
C LEU A 269 9.64 10.55 -8.38
N ASP A 270 8.98 9.52 -7.87
CA ASP A 270 9.49 8.64 -6.82
C ASP A 270 10.00 7.35 -7.45
N ILE A 271 11.33 7.19 -7.48
CA ILE A 271 12.03 6.13 -8.19
C ILE A 271 12.92 5.39 -7.18
N PRO A 272 12.41 4.36 -6.48
CA PRO A 272 13.21 3.59 -5.53
C PRO A 272 14.31 2.79 -6.24
N MET A 273 15.54 3.29 -6.26
CA MET A 273 16.68 2.67 -6.95
C MET A 273 17.27 1.53 -6.14
N GLN A 274 17.18 1.60 -4.82
CA GLN A 274 17.59 0.63 -3.82
C GLN A 274 19.11 0.55 -3.60
N HIS A 275 19.92 0.54 -4.65
CA HIS A 275 21.39 0.58 -4.66
C HIS A 275 21.92 1.10 -6.00
N CYS A 276 23.25 1.29 -6.13
CA CYS A 276 23.91 1.67 -7.37
C CYS A 276 24.94 0.63 -7.86
N ASP A 277 25.48 -0.21 -6.98
CA ASP A 277 26.42 -1.28 -7.34
C ASP A 277 25.72 -2.42 -8.08
N ASP A 278 26.28 -2.82 -9.23
CA ASP A 278 25.68 -3.83 -10.12
C ASP A 278 25.55 -5.21 -9.49
N ALA A 279 26.52 -5.61 -8.65
CA ALA A 279 26.49 -6.90 -7.98
C ALA A 279 25.41 -6.95 -6.90
N ILE A 280 25.20 -5.85 -6.17
CA ILE A 280 24.11 -5.71 -5.21
C ILE A 280 22.76 -5.65 -5.93
N LEU A 281 22.62 -4.83 -6.96
CA LEU A 281 21.40 -4.74 -7.77
C LEU A 281 20.99 -6.10 -8.34
N LYS A 282 21.94 -6.86 -8.87
CA LYS A 282 21.72 -8.23 -9.34
C LYS A 282 21.25 -9.17 -8.23
N ARG A 283 21.86 -9.11 -7.03
CA ARG A 283 21.43 -9.90 -5.86
C ARG A 283 20.04 -9.47 -5.36
N MET A 284 19.67 -8.20 -5.50
CA MET A 284 18.34 -7.67 -5.22
C MET A 284 17.30 -8.07 -6.27
N ASN A 285 17.70 -8.77 -7.35
CA ASN A 285 16.88 -9.07 -8.52
C ASN A 285 16.37 -7.79 -9.22
N ARG A 286 17.22 -6.75 -9.25
CA ARG A 286 17.00 -5.52 -10.04
C ARG A 286 17.63 -5.69 -11.42
N LYS A 287 17.01 -5.12 -12.44
CA LYS A 287 17.46 -5.25 -13.83
C LYS A 287 18.24 -4.04 -14.33
N CYS A 288 18.32 -2.98 -13.53
CA CYS A 288 19.11 -1.80 -13.80
C CYS A 288 20.57 -2.01 -13.39
N THR A 289 21.45 -1.17 -13.92
CA THR A 289 22.86 -1.02 -13.55
C THR A 289 23.09 0.38 -12.99
N GLY A 290 24.21 0.60 -12.27
CA GLY A 290 24.59 1.91 -11.77
C GLY A 290 24.68 2.95 -12.90
N ASP A 291 25.24 2.58 -14.04
CA ASP A 291 25.33 3.47 -15.20
C ASP A 291 23.95 3.81 -15.78
N SER A 292 23.06 2.81 -15.94
CA SER A 292 21.70 3.07 -16.43
C SER A 292 20.89 3.97 -15.50
N LEU A 293 21.15 3.91 -14.18
CA LEU A 293 20.52 4.80 -13.21
C LEU A 293 21.05 6.24 -13.34
N ARG A 294 22.37 6.43 -13.55
CA ARG A 294 22.97 7.75 -13.81
C ARG A 294 22.41 8.36 -15.10
N GLU A 295 22.35 7.59 -16.17
CA GLU A 295 21.78 8.01 -17.46
C GLU A 295 20.31 8.42 -17.32
N LEU A 296 19.52 7.64 -16.57
CA LEU A 296 18.10 7.97 -16.32
C LEU A 296 17.96 9.31 -15.59
N VAL A 297 18.71 9.54 -14.51
CA VAL A 297 18.67 10.80 -13.75
C VAL A 297 19.07 11.98 -14.63
N ALA A 298 20.18 11.83 -15.39
CA ALA A 298 20.64 12.86 -16.31
C ALA A 298 19.59 13.18 -17.38
N LYS A 299 18.96 12.15 -17.95
CA LYS A 299 17.88 12.27 -18.93
C LYS A 299 16.67 12.99 -18.34
N LEU A 300 16.17 12.58 -17.19
CA LEU A 300 15.01 13.20 -16.55
C LEU A 300 15.23 14.68 -16.29
N ARG A 301 16.40 15.08 -15.78
CA ARG A 301 16.73 16.49 -15.53
C ARG A 301 16.88 17.32 -16.80
N ARG A 302 17.41 16.73 -17.85
CA ARG A 302 17.52 17.38 -19.15
C ARG A 302 16.15 17.57 -19.80
N GLU A 303 15.32 16.52 -19.79
CA GLU A 303 14.04 16.53 -20.50
C GLU A 303 12.93 17.25 -19.73
N ILE A 304 12.97 17.24 -18.39
CA ILE A 304 11.97 17.88 -17.52
C ILE A 304 12.67 18.87 -16.59
N PRO A 305 12.97 20.08 -17.03
CA PRO A 305 13.64 21.07 -16.20
C PRO A 305 12.87 21.35 -14.90
N GLY A 306 13.57 21.33 -13.76
CA GLY A 306 13.00 21.54 -12.44
C GLY A 306 12.26 20.32 -11.86
N ILE A 307 12.47 19.12 -12.41
CA ILE A 307 11.92 17.88 -11.82
C ILE A 307 12.51 17.64 -10.43
N THR A 308 11.64 17.28 -9.51
CA THR A 308 12.01 16.78 -8.19
C THR A 308 12.11 15.26 -8.24
N LEU A 309 13.27 14.72 -7.94
CA LEU A 309 13.50 13.27 -7.88
C LEU A 309 13.57 12.81 -6.43
N ARG A 310 12.73 11.84 -6.10
CA ARG A 310 12.80 11.10 -4.85
C ARG A 310 13.31 9.70 -5.11
N THR A 311 14.21 9.22 -4.24
CA THR A 311 14.68 7.83 -4.29
C THR A 311 14.64 7.18 -2.91
N THR A 312 14.87 5.88 -2.88
CA THR A 312 15.02 5.09 -1.67
C THR A 312 16.20 4.13 -1.88
N PHE A 313 17.07 4.03 -0.88
CA PHE A 313 18.17 3.09 -0.83
C PHE A 313 18.02 2.09 0.32
N ILE A 314 18.69 0.95 0.17
CA ILE A 314 18.84 -0.08 1.21
C ILE A 314 20.34 -0.28 1.41
N THR A 315 20.81 -0.09 2.65
CA THR A 315 22.20 -0.31 3.08
C THR A 315 22.30 -1.55 3.96
N GLY A 316 23.48 -2.16 4.04
CA GLY A 316 23.71 -3.40 4.80
C GLY A 316 23.01 -4.61 4.17
N PHE A 317 22.78 -4.59 2.83
CA PHE A 317 22.21 -5.74 2.14
C PHE A 317 23.13 -6.97 2.28
N PRO A 318 22.61 -8.20 2.45
CA PRO A 318 23.45 -9.37 2.68
C PRO A 318 24.59 -9.50 1.67
N GLY A 319 25.83 -9.44 2.17
CA GLY A 319 27.07 -9.48 1.39
C GLY A 319 27.49 -8.15 0.75
N GLU A 320 26.88 -7.02 1.10
CA GLU A 320 27.39 -5.68 0.79
C GLU A 320 28.72 -5.45 1.52
N THR A 321 29.71 -4.93 0.81
CA THR A 321 31.00 -4.55 1.38
C THR A 321 31.06 -3.06 1.73
N GLU A 322 32.07 -2.66 2.48
CA GLU A 322 32.27 -1.26 2.85
C GLU A 322 32.55 -0.39 1.61
N GLU A 323 33.26 -0.92 0.62
CA GLU A 323 33.52 -0.24 -0.65
C GLU A 323 32.21 0.03 -1.40
N GLN A 324 31.30 -0.96 -1.47
CA GLN A 324 30.02 -0.82 -2.13
C GLN A 324 29.09 0.15 -1.39
N PHE A 325 29.15 0.18 -0.07
CA PHE A 325 28.44 1.16 0.75
C PHE A 325 28.97 2.59 0.50
N ASN A 326 30.29 2.76 0.43
CA ASN A 326 30.91 4.05 0.14
C ASN A 326 30.56 4.52 -1.28
N GLU A 327 30.60 3.61 -2.29
CA GLU A 327 30.12 3.90 -3.65
C GLU A 327 28.68 4.38 -3.67
N LEU A 328 27.79 3.80 -2.86
CA LEU A 328 26.41 4.25 -2.74
C LEU A 328 26.32 5.67 -2.18
N GLY A 329 27.19 6.02 -1.22
CA GLY A 329 27.32 7.38 -0.69
C GLY A 329 27.74 8.38 -1.76
N GLU A 330 28.81 8.07 -2.52
CA GLU A 330 29.29 8.87 -3.64
C GLU A 330 28.21 9.04 -4.74
N PHE A 331 27.49 7.97 -5.07
CA PHE A 331 26.37 8.00 -6.01
C PHE A 331 25.26 8.94 -5.55
N ALA A 332 24.90 8.92 -4.26
CA ALA A 332 23.88 9.80 -3.71
C ALA A 332 24.28 11.28 -3.79
N GLU A 333 25.57 11.59 -3.50
CA GLU A 333 26.14 12.92 -3.62
C GLU A 333 26.22 13.39 -5.09
N GLU A 334 26.62 12.52 -6.01
CA GLU A 334 26.67 12.79 -7.45
C GLU A 334 25.28 13.09 -8.01
N MET A 335 24.30 12.24 -7.68
CA MET A 335 22.94 12.32 -8.21
C MET A 335 22.11 13.44 -7.60
N ARG A 336 22.43 13.98 -6.44
CA ARG A 336 21.77 15.14 -5.80
C ARG A 336 20.25 15.02 -5.81
N PHE A 337 19.72 13.93 -5.27
CA PHE A 337 18.28 13.77 -5.15
C PHE A 337 17.69 14.81 -4.21
N GLU A 338 16.58 15.43 -4.59
CA GLU A 338 15.89 16.42 -3.77
C GLU A 338 15.24 15.78 -2.53
N ARG A 339 14.91 14.47 -2.63
CA ARG A 339 14.39 13.67 -1.52
C ARG A 339 14.96 12.26 -1.57
N MET A 340 15.39 11.78 -0.42
CA MET A 340 15.98 10.45 -0.29
C MET A 340 15.52 9.80 1.01
N GLY A 341 15.16 8.52 0.95
CA GLY A 341 15.01 7.64 2.11
C GLY A 341 16.10 6.56 2.08
N CYS A 342 16.62 6.18 3.24
CA CYS A 342 17.56 5.08 3.38
C CYS A 342 17.08 4.13 4.47
N PHE A 343 17.08 2.83 4.18
CA PHE A 343 16.71 1.79 5.12
C PHE A 343 17.88 0.84 5.35
N ALA A 344 18.18 0.56 6.61
CA ALA A 344 19.10 -0.53 6.94
C ALA A 344 18.42 -1.87 6.62
N SER A 345 19.14 -2.74 5.89
CA SER A 345 18.71 -4.11 5.69
C SER A 345 18.80 -4.86 7.02
N VAL A 346 17.65 -5.28 7.54
CA VAL A 346 17.60 -6.09 8.75
C VAL A 346 17.53 -7.56 8.36
N SER A 347 18.41 -8.38 8.94
CA SER A 347 18.38 -9.83 8.73
C SER A 347 17.18 -10.41 9.48
N TYR A 348 16.16 -10.81 8.74
CA TYR A 348 15.02 -11.59 9.27
C TYR A 348 15.40 -13.07 9.40
N THR A 349 16.49 -13.38 10.12
CA THR A 349 16.97 -14.75 10.30
C THR A 349 15.92 -15.67 10.92
N HIS A 350 15.00 -15.13 11.72
CA HIS A 350 13.89 -15.89 12.30
C HIS A 350 12.78 -16.21 11.30
N LEU A 351 12.60 -15.41 10.23
CA LEU A 351 11.54 -15.61 9.24
C LEU A 351 11.97 -16.52 8.08
N ARG A 352 13.28 -16.61 7.79
CA ARG A 352 13.80 -17.52 6.74
C ARG A 352 13.62 -19.01 7.10
N ALA A 353 13.66 -19.36 8.38
CA ALA A 353 13.49 -20.74 8.82
C ALA A 353 12.08 -21.30 8.54
N HIS A 354 11.06 -20.43 8.49
CA HIS A 354 9.68 -20.81 8.18
C HIS A 354 9.28 -20.58 6.72
N GLU A 355 10.06 -19.79 5.95
CA GLU A 355 9.78 -19.51 4.53
C GLU A 355 10.38 -20.53 3.56
N THR A 356 11.26 -21.42 4.03
CA THR A 356 11.97 -22.43 3.21
C THR A 356 11.48 -23.86 3.43
N GLY A 357 10.43 -24.06 4.19
CA GLY A 357 9.78 -25.36 4.40
C GLY A 357 8.82 -25.74 3.28
#